data_2926bbf0d3b7385b8aa12a4e7c96b36e
#
_entry.id   2926bbf0d3b7385b8aa12a4e7c96b36e
#
_cell.length_a   1.000
_cell.length_b   1.000
_cell.length_c   1.000
_cell.angle_alpha   90.00
_cell.angle_beta   90.00
_cell.angle_gamma   90.00
#
_symmetry.space_group_name_H-M   'P 1'
#
loop_
_entity.id
_entity.type
_entity.pdbx_description
1 polymer ?
#
loop_
_entity_poly.entity_id
_entity_poly.type
_entity_poly.pdbx_seq_one_letter_code
_entity_poly.pdbx_strand_id
1 'polypeptide(L)'
;MRSRSKNLLLYRFVVCEFRGVGMNIIEKFIKVLERYMDNLSIKKKFIQLYIFCVLLPLIITDSVVLYIVDSMESQRQYHEMANVANAVSYNISALVENAGEIAKSMYTNRRMNTFLEKQYESTSDYYAEYQNFFQDSTLENVLGMNQIVFTLYTDNPTVVKGGKIDTMSNLKKTAAYAAWKERGENEGLFFIYESKGYANSYRRKIILLQNLDFFSKDQEKMLKIEFDYNSMMRMLRRMKFDNEVLICQGDAIVLSNGPFSGVGKKFDMISVQQKMGYKQTITLHGAKLDIYVLKADNRVRS
;
A
#
# COMPACT_ATOMS: atom_id res chain seq x y z
N MET A 1 5.44 22.00 17.93
CA MET A 1 6.09 22.36 19.20
C MET A 1 5.21 22.25 20.47
N ARG A 2 4.04 21.60 20.44
CA ARG A 2 3.08 21.58 21.57
C ARG A 2 2.94 20.21 22.28
N SER A 3 3.68 19.19 21.86
CA SER A 3 3.58 17.82 22.42
C SER A 3 4.61 17.49 23.52
N ARG A 4 5.73 18.21 23.59
CA ARG A 4 6.78 17.94 24.60
C ARG A 4 6.44 18.40 26.02
N SER A 5 5.51 19.34 26.19
CA SER A 5 5.15 19.91 27.50
C SER A 5 4.22 19.00 28.34
N LYS A 6 3.40 18.19 27.70
CA LYS A 6 2.46 17.31 28.44
C LYS A 6 3.13 16.11 29.11
N ASN A 7 4.19 15.58 28.52
CA ASN A 7 4.87 14.42 29.08
C ASN A 7 5.75 14.77 30.30
N LEU A 8 6.25 16.02 30.39
CA LEU A 8 7.02 16.47 31.55
C LEU A 8 6.14 16.71 32.77
N LEU A 9 4.90 17.14 32.58
CA LEU A 9 3.93 17.34 33.67
C LEU A 9 3.40 16.01 34.22
N LEU A 10 3.18 15.01 33.36
CA LEU A 10 2.81 13.64 33.79
C LEU A 10 3.94 12.99 34.58
N TYR A 11 5.19 13.17 34.19
CA TYR A 11 6.36 12.64 34.91
C TYR A 11 6.52 13.27 36.31
N ARG A 12 6.24 14.57 36.43
CA ARG A 12 6.26 15.26 37.73
C ARG A 12 5.10 14.83 38.63
N PHE A 13 3.91 14.58 38.09
CA PHE A 13 2.75 14.15 38.89
C PHE A 13 2.92 12.72 39.40
N VAL A 14 3.41 11.79 38.55
CA VAL A 14 3.67 10.39 38.94
C VAL A 14 4.79 10.31 39.99
N VAL A 15 5.84 11.12 39.88
CA VAL A 15 6.95 11.13 40.86
C VAL A 15 6.55 11.75 42.20
N CYS A 16 5.62 12.74 42.23
CA CYS A 16 5.13 13.32 43.49
C CYS A 16 4.12 12.44 44.22
N GLU A 17 3.24 11.74 43.52
CA GLU A 17 2.27 10.82 44.16
C GLU A 17 2.92 9.55 44.69
N PHE A 18 3.97 9.05 44.03
CA PHE A 18 4.77 7.91 44.54
C PHE A 18 5.57 8.22 45.80
N ARG A 19 5.91 9.49 46.07
CA ARG A 19 6.66 9.86 47.30
C ARG A 19 5.82 9.79 48.57
N GLY A 20 4.53 10.08 48.52
CA GLY A 20 3.67 10.07 49.72
C GLY A 20 3.12 8.69 50.10
N VAL A 21 2.75 7.86 49.13
CA VAL A 21 2.17 6.53 49.34
C VAL A 21 3.27 5.49 49.56
N GLY A 22 4.43 5.67 48.91
CA GLY A 22 5.56 4.76 49.03
C GLY A 22 6.21 4.77 50.44
N MET A 23 6.31 5.91 51.08
CA MET A 23 6.93 5.98 52.44
C MET A 23 6.12 5.26 53.50
N ASN A 24 4.80 5.35 53.49
CA ASN A 24 3.96 4.64 54.45
C ASN A 24 3.95 3.12 54.27
N ILE A 25 4.08 2.66 53.04
CA ILE A 25 4.17 1.23 52.73
C ILE A 25 5.54 0.70 53.10
N ILE A 26 6.60 1.46 52.81
CA ILE A 26 7.99 1.13 53.13
C ILE A 26 8.19 1.06 54.67
N GLU A 27 7.69 2.03 55.45
CA GLU A 27 7.77 2.01 56.91
C GLU A 27 6.99 0.82 57.54
N LYS A 28 5.79 0.53 57.02
CA LYS A 28 5.04 -0.66 57.46
C LYS A 28 5.79 -1.96 57.11
N PHE A 29 6.40 -2.02 55.95
CA PHE A 29 7.19 -3.17 55.54
C PHE A 29 8.45 -3.35 56.36
N ILE A 30 9.15 -2.27 56.70
CA ILE A 30 10.33 -2.29 57.57
C ILE A 30 9.95 -2.78 58.98
N LYS A 31 8.86 -2.27 59.58
CA LYS A 31 8.40 -2.70 60.91
C LYS A 31 7.95 -4.17 60.95
N VAL A 32 7.36 -4.69 59.87
CA VAL A 32 7.04 -6.11 59.74
C VAL A 32 8.30 -6.94 59.62
N LEU A 33 9.27 -6.46 58.85
CA LEU A 33 10.56 -7.10 58.63
C LEU A 33 11.39 -7.16 59.94
N GLU A 34 11.45 -6.05 60.69
CA GLU A 34 12.11 -5.99 62.03
C GLU A 34 11.52 -7.04 62.98
N ARG A 35 10.19 -7.09 63.09
CA ARG A 35 9.51 -8.03 63.98
C ARG A 35 9.70 -9.50 63.57
N TYR A 36 9.86 -9.75 62.25
CA TYR A 36 10.17 -11.10 61.74
C TYR A 36 11.65 -11.45 61.91
N MET A 37 12.54 -10.48 61.83
CA MET A 37 13.99 -10.67 61.96
C MET A 37 14.42 -10.93 63.42
N ASP A 38 13.70 -10.41 64.43
CA ASP A 38 14.10 -10.58 65.85
C ASP A 38 14.08 -12.03 66.31
N ASN A 39 13.28 -12.89 65.72
CA ASN A 39 13.15 -14.31 66.08
C ASN A 39 14.02 -15.28 65.25
N LEU A 40 14.89 -14.76 64.35
CA LEU A 40 15.67 -15.59 63.42
C LEU A 40 17.13 -15.79 63.95
N SER A 41 17.68 -16.95 63.64
CA SER A 41 19.13 -17.21 63.91
C SER A 41 20.01 -16.28 63.02
N ILE A 42 21.21 -15.97 63.48
CA ILE A 42 22.14 -15.04 62.81
C ILE A 42 22.40 -15.44 61.38
N LYS A 43 22.53 -16.69 61.00
CA LYS A 43 22.67 -17.19 59.64
C LYS A 43 21.47 -16.81 58.75
N LYS A 44 20.27 -16.96 59.29
CA LYS A 44 19.04 -16.64 58.53
C LYS A 44 18.88 -15.11 58.31
N LYS A 45 19.34 -14.30 59.30
CA LYS A 45 19.36 -12.83 59.14
C LYS A 45 20.28 -12.38 58.02
N PHE A 46 21.45 -12.96 57.86
CA PHE A 46 22.36 -12.65 56.77
C PHE A 46 21.82 -13.06 55.38
N ILE A 47 21.22 -14.24 55.28
CA ILE A 47 20.60 -14.69 54.01
C ILE A 47 19.46 -13.77 53.63
N GLN A 48 18.64 -13.34 54.54
CA GLN A 48 17.50 -12.48 54.31
C GLN A 48 17.94 -11.07 53.89
N LEU A 49 18.97 -10.54 54.55
CA LEU A 49 19.59 -9.26 54.17
C LEU A 49 20.13 -9.33 52.73
N TYR A 50 20.80 -10.41 52.34
CA TYR A 50 21.30 -10.62 50.99
C TYR A 50 20.16 -10.65 49.96
N ILE A 51 19.07 -11.38 50.25
CA ILE A 51 17.90 -11.45 49.36
C ILE A 51 17.30 -10.05 49.15
N PHE A 52 17.12 -9.27 50.21
CA PHE A 52 16.48 -7.94 50.09
C PHE A 52 17.42 -6.87 49.56
N CYS A 53 18.68 -6.89 49.87
CA CYS A 53 19.60 -5.83 49.46
C CYS A 53 20.28 -6.08 48.13
N VAL A 54 20.40 -7.32 47.70
CA VAL A 54 21.10 -7.68 46.45
C VAL A 54 20.14 -8.30 45.45
N LEU A 55 19.46 -9.38 45.80
CA LEU A 55 18.70 -10.16 44.83
C LEU A 55 17.41 -9.45 44.38
N LEU A 56 16.69 -8.83 45.30
CA LEU A 56 15.46 -8.13 44.99
C LEU A 56 15.67 -6.88 44.08
N PRO A 57 16.62 -5.97 44.36
CA PRO A 57 16.93 -4.87 43.46
C PRO A 57 17.40 -5.36 42.07
N LEU A 58 18.17 -6.46 42.02
CA LEU A 58 18.64 -7.05 40.79
C LEU A 58 17.47 -7.54 39.93
N ILE A 59 16.52 -8.28 40.49
CA ILE A 59 15.32 -8.74 39.77
C ILE A 59 14.48 -7.54 39.26
N ILE A 60 14.33 -6.50 40.08
CA ILE A 60 13.57 -5.30 39.69
C ILE A 60 14.27 -4.61 38.52
N THR A 61 15.58 -4.39 38.58
CA THR A 61 16.33 -3.74 37.50
C THR A 61 16.28 -4.56 36.21
N ASP A 62 16.48 -5.87 36.26
CA ASP A 62 16.39 -6.74 35.10
C ASP A 62 14.99 -6.72 34.49
N SER A 63 13.95 -6.76 35.33
CA SER A 63 12.57 -6.69 34.85
C SER A 63 12.26 -5.34 34.14
N VAL A 64 12.77 -4.24 34.70
CA VAL A 64 12.61 -2.90 34.09
C VAL A 64 13.39 -2.81 32.76
N VAL A 65 14.62 -3.31 32.71
CA VAL A 65 15.44 -3.34 31.50
C VAL A 65 14.77 -4.18 30.42
N LEU A 66 14.30 -5.39 30.75
CA LEU A 66 13.57 -6.23 29.78
C LEU A 66 12.32 -5.56 29.25
N TYR A 67 11.53 -4.91 30.10
CA TYR A 67 10.36 -4.16 29.67
C TYR A 67 10.70 -3.00 28.72
N ILE A 68 11.77 -2.23 29.02
CA ILE A 68 12.23 -1.12 28.17
C ILE A 68 12.69 -1.67 26.82
N VAL A 69 13.49 -2.75 26.80
CA VAL A 69 14.00 -3.36 25.56
C VAL A 69 12.86 -3.87 24.69
N ASP A 70 11.89 -4.58 25.27
CA ASP A 70 10.73 -5.11 24.55
C ASP A 70 9.87 -3.96 23.95
N SER A 71 9.65 -2.89 24.75
CA SER A 71 8.93 -1.69 24.27
C SER A 71 9.67 -0.98 23.12
N MET A 72 11.00 -0.84 23.24
CA MET A 72 11.81 -0.22 22.18
C MET A 72 11.82 -1.07 20.89
N GLU A 73 11.93 -2.39 21.02
CA GLU A 73 11.91 -3.31 19.88
C GLU A 73 10.55 -3.26 19.17
N SER A 74 9.45 -3.25 19.93
CA SER A 74 8.10 -3.14 19.40
C SER A 74 7.89 -1.83 18.61
N GLN A 75 8.39 -0.71 19.14
CA GLN A 75 8.35 0.59 18.43
C GLN A 75 9.21 0.58 17.17
N ARG A 76 10.40 -0.01 17.23
CA ARG A 76 11.29 -0.15 16.08
C ARG A 76 10.61 -0.93 14.96
N GLN A 77 10.05 -2.08 15.27
CA GLN A 77 9.32 -2.91 14.28
C GLN A 77 8.15 -2.16 13.67
N TYR A 78 7.39 -1.41 14.47
CA TYR A 78 6.29 -0.59 13.95
C TYR A 78 6.78 0.47 12.96
N HIS A 79 7.87 1.18 13.28
CA HIS A 79 8.47 2.17 12.38
C HIS A 79 9.03 1.54 11.11
N GLU A 80 9.67 0.38 11.20
CA GLU A 80 10.14 -0.36 10.03
C GLU A 80 8.99 -0.75 9.12
N MET A 81 7.89 -1.29 9.65
CA MET A 81 6.71 -1.62 8.86
C MET A 81 6.05 -0.39 8.23
N ALA A 82 6.02 0.74 8.94
CA ALA A 82 5.53 2.01 8.39
C ALA A 82 6.42 2.49 7.22
N ASN A 83 7.74 2.37 7.35
CA ASN A 83 8.68 2.72 6.27
C ASN A 83 8.50 1.81 5.04
N VAL A 84 8.27 0.51 5.26
CA VAL A 84 7.93 -0.44 4.18
C VAL A 84 6.65 -0.01 3.45
N ALA A 85 5.58 0.28 4.20
CA ALA A 85 4.32 0.74 3.62
C ALA A 85 4.49 2.04 2.83
N ASN A 86 5.24 3.01 3.35
CA ASN A 86 5.54 4.27 2.67
C ASN A 86 6.33 4.06 1.38
N ALA A 87 7.35 3.19 1.40
CA ALA A 87 8.14 2.88 0.21
C ALA A 87 7.30 2.22 -0.88
N VAL A 88 6.43 1.27 -0.51
CA VAL A 88 5.50 0.61 -1.43
C VAL A 88 4.49 1.62 -2.00
N SER A 89 3.87 2.41 -1.11
CA SER A 89 2.95 3.48 -1.49
C SER A 89 3.57 4.44 -2.50
N TYR A 90 4.76 4.95 -2.21
CA TYR A 90 5.48 5.87 -3.08
C TYR A 90 5.74 5.29 -4.47
N ASN A 91 6.25 4.04 -4.54
CA ASN A 91 6.58 3.43 -5.82
C ASN A 91 5.36 3.14 -6.68
N ILE A 92 4.25 2.69 -6.07
CA ILE A 92 3.01 2.45 -6.79
C ILE A 92 2.39 3.76 -7.24
N SER A 93 2.33 4.75 -6.34
CA SER A 93 1.81 6.07 -6.67
C SER A 93 2.60 6.71 -7.81
N ALA A 94 3.93 6.70 -7.74
CA ALA A 94 4.78 7.28 -8.77
C ALA A 94 4.53 6.65 -10.16
N LEU A 95 4.35 5.32 -10.21
CA LEU A 95 4.09 4.62 -11.46
C LEU A 95 2.71 4.93 -12.03
N VAL A 96 1.68 4.99 -11.17
CA VAL A 96 0.30 5.27 -11.57
C VAL A 96 0.12 6.75 -11.92
N GLU A 97 0.68 7.66 -11.13
CA GLU A 97 0.65 9.10 -11.40
C GLU A 97 1.36 9.46 -12.70
N ASN A 98 2.49 8.82 -13.01
CA ASN A 98 3.16 9.01 -14.29
C ASN A 98 2.25 8.61 -15.47
N ALA A 99 1.50 7.52 -15.35
CA ALA A 99 0.51 7.15 -16.37
C ALA A 99 -0.66 8.14 -16.42
N GLY A 100 -1.09 8.68 -15.29
CA GLY A 100 -2.10 9.73 -15.19
C GLY A 100 -1.66 11.01 -15.90
N GLU A 101 -0.41 11.43 -15.72
CA GLU A 101 0.14 12.61 -16.45
C GLU A 101 0.19 12.37 -17.96
N ILE A 102 0.50 11.15 -18.42
CA ILE A 102 0.42 10.77 -19.83
C ILE A 102 -1.04 10.83 -20.31
N ALA A 103 -1.98 10.28 -19.55
CA ALA A 103 -3.41 10.32 -19.87
C ALA A 103 -3.91 11.76 -19.98
N LYS A 104 -3.52 12.62 -19.05
CA LYS A 104 -3.85 14.05 -19.04
C LYS A 104 -3.25 14.79 -20.23
N SER A 105 -2.00 14.49 -20.59
CA SER A 105 -1.37 15.04 -21.79
C SER A 105 -2.13 14.64 -23.05
N MET A 106 -2.58 13.38 -23.14
CA MET A 106 -3.41 12.91 -24.25
C MET A 106 -4.80 13.53 -24.23
N TYR A 107 -5.43 13.68 -23.07
CA TYR A 107 -6.74 14.31 -22.90
C TYR A 107 -6.80 15.73 -23.46
N THR A 108 -5.72 16.50 -23.29
CA THR A 108 -5.60 17.89 -23.78
C THR A 108 -4.91 17.99 -25.14
N ASN A 109 -4.62 16.87 -25.80
CA ASN A 109 -3.94 16.87 -27.09
C ASN A 109 -4.92 17.12 -28.27
N ARG A 110 -4.90 18.34 -28.78
CA ARG A 110 -5.80 18.75 -29.91
C ARG A 110 -5.55 17.91 -31.16
N ARG A 111 -4.27 17.59 -31.46
CA ARG A 111 -3.92 16.79 -32.65
C ARG A 111 -4.51 15.39 -32.58
N MET A 112 -4.44 14.77 -31.42
CA MET A 112 -5.06 13.47 -31.17
C MET A 112 -6.58 13.52 -31.31
N ASN A 113 -7.22 14.53 -30.72
CA ASN A 113 -8.66 14.72 -30.85
C ASN A 113 -9.06 14.86 -32.32
N THR A 114 -8.37 15.73 -33.06
CA THR A 114 -8.62 15.93 -34.51
C THR A 114 -8.43 14.64 -35.30
N PHE A 115 -7.37 13.84 -34.98
CA PHE A 115 -7.13 12.54 -35.59
C PHE A 115 -8.28 11.55 -35.36
N LEU A 116 -8.81 11.47 -34.15
CA LEU A 116 -9.91 10.57 -33.82
C LEU A 116 -11.26 10.98 -34.37
N GLU A 117 -11.49 12.28 -34.57
CA GLU A 117 -12.76 12.84 -35.07
C GLU A 117 -12.83 13.03 -36.59
N LYS A 118 -11.68 13.11 -37.25
CA LYS A 118 -11.62 13.33 -38.71
C LYS A 118 -12.38 12.23 -39.45
N GLN A 119 -13.26 12.62 -40.36
CA GLN A 119 -13.88 11.70 -41.31
C GLN A 119 -12.89 11.44 -42.46
N TYR A 120 -12.50 10.18 -42.61
CA TYR A 120 -11.56 9.76 -43.64
C TYR A 120 -12.32 9.29 -44.89
N GLU A 121 -11.92 9.79 -46.04
CA GLU A 121 -12.55 9.45 -47.33
C GLU A 121 -12.14 8.05 -47.80
N SER A 122 -10.92 7.62 -47.44
CA SER A 122 -10.38 6.32 -47.82
C SER A 122 -9.50 5.73 -46.73
N THR A 123 -9.30 4.41 -46.78
CA THR A 123 -8.36 3.69 -45.93
C THR A 123 -6.92 4.17 -46.10
N SER A 124 -6.55 4.57 -47.33
CA SER A 124 -5.21 5.13 -47.61
C SER A 124 -4.99 6.48 -46.92
N ASP A 125 -5.98 7.34 -46.93
CA ASP A 125 -5.97 8.64 -46.25
C ASP A 125 -5.85 8.45 -44.71
N TYR A 126 -6.60 7.50 -44.18
CA TYR A 126 -6.47 7.16 -42.78
C TYR A 126 -5.07 6.69 -42.42
N TYR A 127 -4.46 5.75 -43.18
CA TYR A 127 -3.13 5.24 -42.86
C TYR A 127 -2.03 6.30 -43.00
N ALA A 128 -2.13 7.23 -43.93
CA ALA A 128 -1.22 8.36 -44.04
C ALA A 128 -1.25 9.23 -42.76
N GLU A 129 -2.45 9.56 -42.29
CA GLU A 129 -2.62 10.31 -41.04
C GLU A 129 -2.21 9.51 -39.79
N TYR A 130 -2.49 8.22 -39.75
CA TYR A 130 -2.06 7.31 -38.65
C TYR A 130 -0.53 7.32 -38.55
N GLN A 131 0.18 7.16 -39.66
CA GLN A 131 1.64 7.18 -39.67
C GLN A 131 2.15 8.56 -39.22
N ASN A 132 1.63 9.64 -39.74
CA ASN A 132 2.01 11.00 -39.37
C ASN A 132 1.77 11.28 -37.87
N PHE A 133 0.67 10.77 -37.30
CA PHE A 133 0.33 10.95 -35.90
C PHE A 133 1.27 10.17 -34.98
N PHE A 134 1.52 8.87 -35.26
CA PHE A 134 2.32 8.02 -34.44
C PHE A 134 3.84 8.06 -34.68
N GLN A 135 4.30 8.63 -35.82
CA GLN A 135 5.72 8.92 -36.08
C GLN A 135 6.22 10.17 -35.32
N ASP A 136 5.33 10.95 -34.74
CA ASP A 136 5.73 12.06 -33.89
C ASP A 136 6.39 11.48 -32.61
N SER A 137 7.72 11.52 -32.62
CA SER A 137 8.64 10.85 -31.69
C SER A 137 8.38 11.11 -30.19
N THR A 138 7.65 12.17 -29.86
CA THR A 138 7.37 12.57 -28.47
C THR A 138 6.44 11.59 -27.79
N LEU A 139 5.38 11.12 -28.44
CA LEU A 139 4.45 10.15 -27.86
C LEU A 139 5.05 8.75 -27.73
N GLU A 140 5.77 8.28 -28.74
CA GLU A 140 6.39 6.95 -28.70
C GLU A 140 7.52 6.88 -27.67
N ASN A 141 8.33 7.93 -27.53
CA ASN A 141 9.41 7.96 -26.56
C ASN A 141 8.89 7.99 -25.11
N VAL A 142 7.88 8.82 -24.82
CA VAL A 142 7.28 8.92 -23.47
C VAL A 142 6.61 7.61 -23.06
N LEU A 143 5.97 6.92 -24.00
CA LEU A 143 5.23 5.68 -23.73
C LEU A 143 6.13 4.45 -23.72
N GLY A 144 7.14 4.39 -24.61
CA GLY A 144 8.10 3.27 -24.70
C GLY A 144 8.99 3.13 -23.47
N MET A 145 9.37 4.24 -22.82
CA MET A 145 10.20 4.25 -21.63
C MET A 145 9.53 3.63 -20.39
N ASN A 146 8.20 3.61 -20.32
CA ASN A 146 7.46 3.26 -19.10
C ASN A 146 6.82 1.87 -19.10
N GLN A 147 7.08 1.02 -20.12
CA GLN A 147 6.47 -0.31 -20.26
C GLN A 147 4.91 -0.26 -20.18
N ILE A 148 4.34 0.83 -20.65
CA ILE A 148 2.91 1.09 -20.64
C ILE A 148 2.38 0.81 -22.05
N VAL A 149 1.32 0.00 -22.12
CA VAL A 149 0.58 -0.22 -23.37
C VAL A 149 -0.66 0.64 -23.33
N PHE A 150 -0.85 1.48 -24.36
CA PHE A 150 -2.06 2.26 -24.50
C PHE A 150 -2.89 1.85 -25.72
N THR A 151 -4.19 2.09 -25.65
CA THR A 151 -5.13 1.90 -26.75
C THR A 151 -6.11 3.08 -26.74
N LEU A 152 -6.26 3.69 -27.89
CA LEU A 152 -7.28 4.72 -28.13
C LEU A 152 -8.55 4.06 -28.71
N TYR A 153 -9.68 4.44 -28.19
CA TYR A 153 -10.98 3.94 -28.61
C TYR A 153 -11.80 5.11 -29.18
N THR A 154 -12.48 4.86 -30.29
CA THR A 154 -13.39 5.83 -30.90
C THR A 154 -14.61 5.12 -31.50
N ASP A 155 -15.73 5.82 -31.60
CA ASP A 155 -16.92 5.39 -32.31
C ASP A 155 -16.95 5.88 -33.77
N ASN A 156 -15.91 6.63 -34.21
CA ASN A 156 -15.78 7.09 -35.57
C ASN A 156 -15.70 5.90 -36.55
N PRO A 157 -16.70 5.72 -37.44
CA PRO A 157 -16.78 4.55 -38.33
C PRO A 157 -15.72 4.54 -39.44
N THR A 158 -15.08 5.71 -39.73
CA THR A 158 -14.06 5.81 -40.76
C THR A 158 -12.64 5.48 -40.25
N VAL A 159 -12.49 5.36 -38.95
CA VAL A 159 -11.22 4.97 -38.32
C VAL A 159 -11.02 3.45 -38.41
N VAL A 160 -9.89 3.03 -38.95
CA VAL A 160 -9.58 1.63 -39.12
C VAL A 160 -9.02 1.03 -37.81
N LYS A 161 -9.64 -0.06 -37.37
CA LYS A 161 -9.19 -0.82 -36.23
C LYS A 161 -7.83 -1.47 -36.52
N GLY A 162 -6.87 -1.32 -35.59
CA GLY A 162 -5.55 -1.94 -35.64
C GLY A 162 -4.48 -1.18 -34.87
N GLY A 163 -3.41 -1.86 -34.51
CA GLY A 163 -2.30 -1.25 -33.74
C GLY A 163 -2.76 -0.68 -32.40
N LYS A 164 -2.65 0.64 -32.26
CA LYS A 164 -3.00 1.37 -31.03
C LYS A 164 -4.44 1.90 -31.00
N ILE A 165 -5.26 1.56 -32.01
CA ILE A 165 -6.64 2.04 -32.16
C ILE A 165 -7.61 0.88 -32.16
N ASP A 166 -8.73 1.01 -31.42
CA ASP A 166 -9.84 0.06 -31.46
C ASP A 166 -11.19 0.79 -31.38
N THR A 167 -12.27 0.07 -31.53
CA THR A 167 -13.63 0.63 -31.55
C THR A 167 -14.21 0.72 -30.15
N MET A 168 -15.02 1.73 -29.88
CA MET A 168 -15.78 1.84 -28.62
C MET A 168 -16.65 0.62 -28.36
N SER A 169 -17.21 0.01 -29.41
CA SER A 169 -18.01 -1.24 -29.28
C SER A 169 -17.23 -2.40 -28.66
N ASN A 170 -15.92 -2.48 -28.91
CA ASN A 170 -15.06 -3.50 -28.27
C ASN A 170 -14.75 -3.17 -26.83
N LEU A 171 -14.45 -1.90 -26.51
CA LEU A 171 -14.22 -1.46 -25.15
C LEU A 171 -15.46 -1.69 -24.27
N LYS A 172 -16.65 -1.38 -24.77
CA LYS A 172 -17.93 -1.55 -24.06
C LYS A 172 -18.22 -2.99 -23.64
N LYS A 173 -17.59 -3.97 -24.26
CA LYS A 173 -17.70 -5.41 -23.89
C LYS A 173 -16.74 -5.83 -22.77
N THR A 174 -15.85 -4.95 -22.34
CA THR A 174 -14.83 -5.28 -21.31
C THR A 174 -15.33 -5.05 -19.91
N ALA A 175 -14.83 -5.86 -18.95
CA ALA A 175 -15.11 -5.68 -17.53
C ALA A 175 -14.60 -4.32 -17.00
N ALA A 176 -13.52 -3.80 -17.58
CA ALA A 176 -12.98 -2.49 -17.23
C ALA A 176 -13.96 -1.35 -17.55
N TYR A 177 -14.59 -1.40 -18.74
CA TYR A 177 -15.60 -0.40 -19.11
C TYR A 177 -16.85 -0.50 -18.23
N ALA A 178 -17.29 -1.71 -17.89
CA ALA A 178 -18.44 -1.91 -17.01
C ALA A 178 -18.17 -1.27 -15.63
N ALA A 179 -17.00 -1.54 -15.04
CA ALA A 179 -16.59 -0.95 -13.77
C ALA A 179 -16.41 0.57 -13.83
N TRP A 180 -15.89 1.09 -14.96
CA TRP A 180 -15.78 2.53 -15.19
C TRP A 180 -17.14 3.21 -15.24
N LYS A 181 -18.08 2.63 -15.98
CA LYS A 181 -19.45 3.15 -16.12
C LYS A 181 -20.20 3.15 -14.79
N GLU A 182 -20.02 2.11 -13.98
CA GLU A 182 -20.63 2.03 -12.65
C GLU A 182 -20.10 3.12 -11.71
N ARG A 183 -18.81 3.45 -11.80
CA ARG A 183 -18.20 4.49 -10.98
C ARG A 183 -18.62 5.91 -11.41
N GLY A 184 -18.89 6.15 -12.71
CA GLY A 184 -19.35 7.42 -13.23
C GLY A 184 -18.31 8.56 -13.22
N GLU A 185 -17.03 8.23 -13.11
CA GLU A 185 -15.91 9.17 -13.11
C GLU A 185 -15.37 9.35 -14.54
N ASN A 186 -14.72 10.52 -14.80
CA ASN A 186 -14.13 10.80 -16.10
C ASN A 186 -12.84 10.01 -16.37
N GLU A 187 -12.14 9.66 -15.28
CA GLU A 187 -10.92 8.89 -15.24
C GLU A 187 -10.99 7.86 -14.10
N GLY A 188 -10.37 6.70 -14.26
CA GLY A 188 -10.36 5.72 -13.18
C GLY A 188 -9.33 4.61 -13.35
N LEU A 189 -8.74 4.18 -12.21
CA LEU A 189 -7.86 3.02 -12.11
C LEU A 189 -8.67 1.79 -11.72
N PHE A 190 -8.48 0.68 -12.46
CA PHE A 190 -9.22 -0.56 -12.27
C PHE A 190 -8.27 -1.76 -12.21
N PHE A 191 -8.52 -2.66 -11.25
CA PHE A 191 -7.87 -3.95 -11.13
C PHE A 191 -8.85 -5.02 -11.62
N ILE A 192 -8.57 -5.60 -12.80
CA ILE A 192 -9.50 -6.49 -13.51
C ILE A 192 -8.93 -7.91 -13.55
N TYR A 193 -9.82 -8.88 -13.34
CA TYR A 193 -9.54 -10.30 -13.50
C TYR A 193 -10.39 -10.82 -14.65
N GLU A 194 -9.74 -11.23 -15.73
CA GLU A 194 -10.40 -11.86 -16.87
C GLU A 194 -10.15 -13.37 -16.86
N SER A 195 -11.22 -14.18 -16.89
CA SER A 195 -11.09 -15.61 -17.09
C SER A 195 -10.65 -15.88 -18.55
N LYS A 196 -9.55 -16.60 -18.71
CA LYS A 196 -9.15 -17.14 -20.02
C LYS A 196 -9.87 -18.45 -20.18
N GLY A 197 -10.99 -18.57 -20.78
CA GLY A 197 -11.80 -19.75 -21.14
C GLY A 197 -11.24 -21.18 -21.02
N TYR A 198 -10.02 -21.38 -20.56
CA TYR A 198 -9.36 -22.63 -20.25
C TYR A 198 -9.14 -22.74 -18.74
N ALA A 199 -9.58 -23.82 -18.16
CA ALA A 199 -9.50 -24.25 -16.78
C ALA A 199 -8.64 -23.34 -15.85
N ASN A 200 -9.31 -22.50 -15.06
CA ASN A 200 -8.74 -21.75 -13.92
C ASN A 200 -7.57 -20.77 -14.21
N SER A 201 -7.33 -20.36 -15.44
CA SER A 201 -6.33 -19.34 -15.72
C SER A 201 -6.98 -17.97 -15.82
N TYR A 202 -6.64 -17.10 -14.85
CA TYR A 202 -7.08 -15.71 -14.83
C TYR A 202 -5.98 -14.81 -15.38
N ARG A 203 -6.37 -13.85 -16.23
CA ARG A 203 -5.48 -12.78 -16.65
C ARG A 203 -5.76 -11.56 -15.78
N ARG A 204 -4.73 -11.13 -15.07
CA ARG A 204 -4.79 -9.95 -14.20
C ARG A 204 -4.34 -8.73 -14.99
N LYS A 205 -5.13 -7.68 -14.94
CA LYS A 205 -4.86 -6.42 -15.62
C LYS A 205 -5.04 -5.26 -14.66
N ILE A 206 -4.16 -4.27 -14.79
CA ILE A 206 -4.28 -2.98 -14.14
C ILE A 206 -4.48 -1.97 -15.25
N ILE A 207 -5.60 -1.28 -15.23
CA ILE A 207 -6.07 -0.46 -16.35
C ILE A 207 -6.45 0.92 -15.82
N LEU A 208 -5.88 1.95 -16.42
CA LEU A 208 -6.35 3.33 -16.30
C LEU A 208 -7.21 3.64 -17.52
N LEU A 209 -8.46 4.06 -17.28
CA LEU A 209 -9.38 4.53 -18.31
C LEU A 209 -9.57 6.03 -18.16
N GLN A 210 -9.49 6.75 -19.28
CA GLN A 210 -9.73 8.19 -19.38
C GLN A 210 -10.70 8.48 -20.50
N ASN A 211 -11.80 9.18 -20.21
CA ASN A 211 -12.68 9.73 -21.21
C ASN A 211 -12.00 10.92 -21.95
N LEU A 212 -12.09 10.99 -23.26
CA LEU A 212 -11.44 12.02 -24.09
C LEU A 212 -12.44 13.05 -24.61
N ASP A 213 -13.19 13.67 -23.72
CA ASP A 213 -14.27 14.61 -24.04
C ASP A 213 -13.89 16.10 -23.88
N PHE A 214 -12.59 16.42 -23.75
CA PHE A 214 -12.11 17.78 -23.50
C PHE A 214 -12.49 18.78 -24.61
N PHE A 215 -12.32 18.39 -25.88
CA PHE A 215 -12.58 19.30 -27.04
C PHE A 215 -13.99 19.14 -27.56
N SER A 216 -14.55 17.95 -27.60
CA SER A 216 -15.86 17.62 -28.13
C SER A 216 -16.46 16.41 -27.47
N LYS A 217 -17.79 16.41 -27.34
CA LYS A 217 -18.61 15.31 -26.83
C LYS A 217 -19.44 14.64 -27.93
N ASP A 218 -19.26 15.04 -29.18
CA ASP A 218 -20.06 14.57 -30.31
C ASP A 218 -19.75 13.11 -30.67
N GLN A 219 -18.54 12.69 -30.37
CA GLN A 219 -18.08 11.31 -30.54
C GLN A 219 -17.54 10.73 -29.25
N GLU A 220 -17.88 9.48 -28.99
CA GLU A 220 -17.32 8.74 -27.83
C GLU A 220 -15.87 8.38 -28.11
N LYS A 221 -14.97 8.85 -27.24
CA LYS A 221 -13.53 8.59 -27.32
C LYS A 221 -12.98 8.26 -25.95
N MET A 222 -12.17 7.21 -25.86
CA MET A 222 -11.54 6.83 -24.62
C MET A 222 -10.08 6.42 -24.81
N LEU A 223 -9.27 6.70 -23.82
CA LEU A 223 -7.94 6.18 -23.68
C LEU A 223 -7.93 5.06 -22.63
N LYS A 224 -7.33 3.93 -22.98
CA LYS A 224 -7.00 2.87 -22.04
C LYS A 224 -5.48 2.78 -21.92
N ILE A 225 -4.96 2.87 -20.72
CA ILE A 225 -3.58 2.56 -20.38
C ILE A 225 -3.57 1.24 -19.60
N GLU A 226 -2.81 0.27 -20.06
CA GLU A 226 -2.67 -1.04 -19.43
C GLU A 226 -1.25 -1.17 -18.86
N PHE A 227 -1.14 -1.39 -17.56
CA PHE A 227 0.13 -1.65 -16.88
C PHE A 227 0.50 -3.11 -16.97
N ASP A 228 1.78 -3.40 -17.16
CA ASP A 228 2.27 -4.77 -17.03
C ASP A 228 2.21 -5.21 -15.56
N TYR A 229 1.19 -6.02 -15.25
CA TYR A 229 0.98 -6.60 -13.93
C TYR A 229 2.23 -7.30 -13.39
N ASN A 230 2.92 -8.06 -14.23
CA ASN A 230 4.11 -8.80 -13.82
C ASN A 230 5.27 -7.87 -13.48
N SER A 231 5.39 -6.75 -14.17
CA SER A 231 6.40 -5.70 -13.85
C SER A 231 6.13 -5.07 -12.52
N MET A 232 4.88 -4.76 -12.17
CA MET A 232 4.52 -4.24 -10.85
C MET A 232 4.82 -5.27 -9.75
N MET A 233 4.51 -6.53 -9.96
CA MET A 233 4.84 -7.62 -9.03
C MET A 233 6.36 -7.79 -8.86
N ARG A 234 7.13 -7.71 -9.96
CA ARG A 234 8.60 -7.77 -9.90
C ARG A 234 9.18 -6.57 -9.14
N MET A 235 8.62 -5.37 -9.33
CA MET A 235 9.02 -4.17 -8.58
C MET A 235 8.86 -4.40 -7.07
N LEU A 236 7.70 -4.86 -6.61
CA LEU A 236 7.47 -5.14 -5.20
C LEU A 236 8.44 -6.19 -4.64
N ARG A 237 8.69 -7.27 -5.39
CA ARG A 237 9.64 -8.33 -4.97
C ARG A 237 11.09 -7.86 -4.93
N ARG A 238 11.48 -6.94 -5.82
CA ARG A 238 12.85 -6.38 -5.85
C ARG A 238 13.18 -5.49 -4.65
N MET A 239 12.17 -4.96 -3.95
CA MET A 239 12.36 -4.16 -2.73
C MET A 239 12.93 -4.99 -1.57
N LYS A 240 12.87 -6.35 -1.65
CA LYS A 240 13.47 -7.28 -0.68
C LYS A 240 13.14 -6.97 0.78
N PHE A 241 11.91 -6.60 1.06
CA PHE A 241 11.45 -6.44 2.43
C PHE A 241 11.38 -7.79 3.14
N ASP A 242 11.76 -7.83 4.42
CA ASP A 242 11.59 -9.00 5.27
C ASP A 242 10.10 -9.27 5.60
N ASN A 243 9.29 -8.22 5.51
CA ASN A 243 7.85 -8.28 5.74
C ASN A 243 7.09 -8.67 4.47
N GLU A 244 6.05 -9.47 4.64
CA GLU A 244 5.08 -9.67 3.58
C GLU A 244 4.16 -8.45 3.46
N VAL A 245 3.99 -7.98 2.23
CA VAL A 245 3.15 -6.83 1.89
C VAL A 245 2.01 -7.29 1.01
N LEU A 246 0.79 -6.95 1.42
CA LEU A 246 -0.43 -7.18 0.66
C LEU A 246 -1.06 -5.85 0.31
N ILE A 247 -1.42 -5.67 -0.96
CA ILE A 247 -2.17 -4.52 -1.44
C ILE A 247 -3.54 -5.00 -1.84
N CYS A 248 -4.56 -4.41 -1.23
CA CYS A 248 -5.94 -4.85 -1.37
C CYS A 248 -6.82 -3.73 -1.91
N GLN A 249 -7.79 -4.10 -2.73
CA GLN A 249 -8.92 -3.25 -3.10
C GLN A 249 -10.18 -3.90 -2.54
N GLY A 250 -10.77 -3.30 -1.50
CA GLY A 250 -11.81 -3.95 -0.71
C GLY A 250 -11.29 -5.28 -0.14
N ASP A 251 -12.02 -6.38 -0.42
CA ASP A 251 -11.68 -7.72 0.05
C ASP A 251 -10.75 -8.51 -0.89
N ALA A 252 -10.30 -7.90 -1.99
CA ALA A 252 -9.45 -8.55 -2.98
C ALA A 252 -7.99 -8.15 -2.83
N ILE A 253 -7.08 -9.12 -2.77
CA ILE A 253 -5.64 -8.89 -2.89
C ILE A 253 -5.33 -8.62 -4.35
N VAL A 254 -4.87 -7.40 -4.67
CA VAL A 254 -4.55 -7.00 -6.04
C VAL A 254 -3.06 -7.15 -6.35
N LEU A 255 -2.18 -6.92 -5.38
CA LEU A 255 -0.72 -7.09 -5.51
C LEU A 255 -0.14 -7.65 -4.20
N SER A 256 1.00 -8.37 -4.28
CA SER A 256 1.73 -8.87 -3.12
C SER A 256 3.20 -9.10 -3.46
N ASN A 257 4.12 -8.91 -2.50
CA ASN A 257 5.53 -9.29 -2.66
C ASN A 257 5.82 -10.74 -2.24
N GLY A 258 4.91 -11.36 -1.49
CA GLY A 258 5.06 -12.71 -0.95
C GLY A 258 4.73 -13.83 -1.95
N PRO A 259 4.86 -15.10 -1.50
CA PRO A 259 4.51 -16.28 -2.29
C PRO A 259 2.98 -16.41 -2.46
N PHE A 260 2.21 -15.44 -2.02
CA PHE A 260 0.76 -15.47 -2.03
C PHE A 260 0.25 -15.60 -3.47
N SER A 261 0.01 -16.85 -3.89
CA SER A 261 -0.60 -17.18 -5.18
C SER A 261 -2.10 -16.85 -5.21
N GLY A 262 -2.61 -16.29 -4.11
CA GLY A 262 -4.03 -16.00 -3.89
C GLY A 262 -4.53 -14.70 -4.47
N VAL A 263 -3.73 -13.96 -5.23
CA VAL A 263 -4.19 -12.76 -5.92
C VAL A 263 -5.35 -13.11 -6.85
N GLY A 264 -6.53 -12.56 -6.56
CA GLY A 264 -7.80 -12.91 -7.21
C GLY A 264 -8.72 -13.79 -6.37
N LYS A 265 -8.26 -14.32 -5.22
CA LYS A 265 -9.13 -14.91 -4.20
C LYS A 265 -9.61 -13.83 -3.24
N LYS A 266 -10.81 -14.01 -2.68
CA LYS A 266 -11.28 -13.17 -1.58
C LYS A 266 -10.26 -13.22 -0.45
N PHE A 267 -9.94 -12.05 0.05
CA PHE A 267 -9.05 -11.86 1.15
C PHE A 267 -9.74 -12.24 2.47
N ASP A 268 -9.12 -13.14 3.25
CA ASP A 268 -9.61 -13.43 4.59
C ASP A 268 -9.09 -12.36 5.56
N MET A 269 -9.91 -11.36 5.83
CA MET A 269 -9.59 -10.25 6.72
C MET A 269 -9.29 -10.69 8.15
N ILE A 270 -9.88 -11.79 8.63
CA ILE A 270 -9.67 -12.28 10.00
C ILE A 270 -8.26 -12.84 10.15
N SER A 271 -7.81 -13.67 9.23
CA SER A 271 -6.46 -14.27 9.27
C SER A 271 -5.36 -13.22 9.09
N VAL A 272 -5.63 -12.18 8.31
CA VAL A 272 -4.68 -11.10 8.09
C VAL A 272 -4.65 -10.14 9.27
N GLN A 273 -5.78 -9.81 9.87
CA GLN A 273 -5.81 -8.95 11.06
C GLN A 273 -4.96 -9.49 12.19
N GLN A 274 -4.88 -10.81 12.37
CA GLN A 274 -4.03 -11.43 13.39
C GLN A 274 -2.52 -11.26 13.13
N LYS A 275 -2.13 -11.16 11.85
CA LYS A 275 -0.73 -10.98 11.42
C LYS A 275 -0.39 -9.53 11.06
N MET A 276 -1.38 -8.65 11.02
CA MET A 276 -1.21 -7.28 10.61
C MET A 276 -0.30 -6.53 11.59
N GLY A 277 0.75 -5.93 11.06
CA GLY A 277 1.63 -5.06 11.81
C GLY A 277 1.37 -3.58 11.54
N TYR A 278 1.11 -3.24 10.27
CA TYR A 278 0.84 -1.88 9.85
C TYR A 278 -0.15 -1.83 8.69
N LYS A 279 -0.98 -0.80 8.65
CA LYS A 279 -1.92 -0.53 7.56
C LYS A 279 -1.79 0.91 7.09
N GLN A 280 -1.75 1.11 5.78
CA GLN A 280 -1.82 2.41 5.12
C GLN A 280 -2.84 2.37 4.00
N THR A 281 -3.65 3.41 3.89
CA THR A 281 -4.62 3.57 2.79
C THR A 281 -4.15 4.67 1.86
N ILE A 282 -4.20 4.40 0.56
CA ILE A 282 -3.94 5.37 -0.51
C ILE A 282 -5.12 5.40 -1.48
N THR A 283 -5.29 6.53 -2.15
CA THR A 283 -6.30 6.66 -3.21
C THR A 283 -5.60 7.14 -4.46
N LEU A 284 -5.73 6.37 -5.57
CA LEU A 284 -5.10 6.65 -6.85
C LEU A 284 -6.17 6.59 -7.93
N HIS A 285 -6.41 7.70 -8.64
CA HIS A 285 -7.40 7.79 -9.72
C HIS A 285 -8.73 7.09 -9.38
N GLY A 286 -9.31 7.44 -8.23
CA GLY A 286 -10.56 6.88 -7.72
C GLY A 286 -10.47 5.45 -7.14
N ALA A 287 -9.34 4.76 -7.28
CA ALA A 287 -9.14 3.45 -6.65
C ALA A 287 -8.59 3.61 -5.22
N LYS A 288 -9.36 3.16 -4.24
CA LYS A 288 -8.91 3.08 -2.84
C LYS A 288 -8.17 1.77 -2.63
N LEU A 289 -6.91 1.85 -2.21
CA LEU A 289 -6.03 0.71 -1.96
C LEU A 289 -5.57 0.71 -0.51
N ASP A 290 -5.70 -0.43 0.13
CA ASP A 290 -5.19 -0.70 1.48
C ASP A 290 -3.90 -1.51 1.38
N ILE A 291 -2.81 -0.95 1.90
CA ILE A 291 -1.50 -1.58 1.98
C ILE A 291 -1.36 -2.16 3.39
N TYR A 292 -1.24 -3.48 3.48
CA TYR A 292 -1.01 -4.20 4.73
C TYR A 292 0.41 -4.71 4.76
N VAL A 293 1.14 -4.38 5.82
CA VAL A 293 2.46 -4.94 6.12
C VAL A 293 2.29 -5.92 7.26
N LEU A 294 2.58 -7.20 7.00
CA LEU A 294 2.42 -8.26 7.97
C LEU A 294 3.66 -8.36 8.86
N LYS A 295 3.47 -8.76 10.11
CA LYS A 295 4.60 -9.07 11.01
C LYS A 295 5.38 -10.24 10.44
N ALA A 296 6.70 -10.14 10.42
CA ALA A 296 7.57 -11.23 10.02
C ALA A 296 7.36 -12.43 10.98
N ASP A 297 7.20 -13.62 10.42
CA ASP A 297 7.06 -14.84 11.22
C ASP A 297 8.45 -15.25 11.70
N ASN A 298 8.77 -14.97 12.97
CA ASN A 298 10.08 -15.27 13.57
C ASN A 298 10.41 -16.78 13.64
N ARG A 299 9.50 -17.65 13.15
CA ARG A 299 9.70 -19.11 13.17
C ARG A 299 10.60 -19.66 12.07
N VAL A 300 11.06 -18.84 11.12
CA VAL A 300 11.84 -19.31 9.96
C VAL A 300 13.33 -18.99 10.10
N ARG A 301 13.79 -18.42 11.22
CA ARG A 301 15.20 -18.09 11.45
C ARG A 301 15.91 -19.03 12.46
N SER A 302 15.46 -20.27 12.58
CA SER A 302 16.21 -21.29 13.35
C SER A 302 16.79 -22.36 12.43
#